data_5b6e5f671ac76c2cb061f4ec346da0ef
#
_entry.id   5b6e5f671ac76c2cb061f4ec346da0ef
#
_cell.length_a   1.000
_cell.length_b   1.000
_cell.length_c   1.000
_cell.angle_alpha   90.00
_cell.angle_beta   90.00
_cell.angle_gamma   90.00
#
_symmetry.space_group_name_H-M   'P 1'
#
loop_
_entity.id
_entity.type
_entity.pdbx_description
1 polymer ?
#
loop_
_entity_poly.entity_id
_entity_poly.type
_entity_poly.pdbx_seq_one_letter_code
_entity_poly.pdbx_strand_id
1 'polypeptide(L)'
;MVGKVAEWKKVHIVMLLSLVFIGSLIVLSFIGYSDGDDTFFLEYCGSMGLGEYLKWRYETWTGRMISEALMHIFFNANLWVWRVVNAGMLVALPTALVALKQKVLFHDSKIYEREKYGMWLIGLLMALLTYALLDIKAFGYSAIWITGSMNYLWPMVCGVVTLGIVAEAAFGTGEVSTFKHVIAWLCAVIAAMSSEQMGAVLLAFELICIAEKVWKKKKVPMKIVILAVVTLGSFLISSLAPGNALRIVSAIEHNMPQFEQLTFGERFFLLVQWLISSFANENAVFLIAIWLVGIILLVFRIKDGNLTQKETLRAKCYAIAGVLFLCVAVAGKCGATRLNDIGINLAEMTGLIEQVPQVTEMSMLQWRALVWWLFAMLFTLFFLWEVSREKLLVTLTYMGAVASEVILIFSPTIYSSGERVFFLAGLMLMFIVMMLYEALPKGKVRVYYMSSLAVLGIGNLVLQAGELLTMM
;
A
#
# COMPACT_ATOMS: atom_id res chain seq x y z
N MET A 1 -2.24 -1.34 -40.67
CA MET A 1 -3.32 -1.21 -39.65
C MET A 1 -2.77 -1.37 -38.21
N VAL A 2 -1.99 -2.40 -37.93
CA VAL A 2 -1.43 -2.66 -36.58
C VAL A 2 -0.61 -1.49 -36.03
N GLY A 3 0.27 -0.87 -36.83
CA GLY A 3 1.06 0.29 -36.40
C GLY A 3 0.23 1.50 -36.00
N LYS A 4 -0.82 1.84 -36.75
CA LYS A 4 -1.71 2.96 -36.42
C LYS A 4 -2.48 2.75 -35.09
N VAL A 5 -2.89 1.51 -34.79
CA VAL A 5 -3.57 1.17 -33.52
C VAL A 5 -2.58 1.26 -32.33
N ALA A 6 -1.33 0.87 -32.52
CA ALA A 6 -0.31 1.01 -31.49
C ALA A 6 0.00 2.48 -31.18
N GLU A 7 0.18 3.32 -32.20
CA GLU A 7 0.36 4.77 -32.08
C GLU A 7 -0.82 5.44 -31.38
N TRP A 8 -2.07 5.08 -31.77
CA TRP A 8 -3.27 5.61 -31.12
C TRP A 8 -3.28 5.30 -29.61
N LYS A 9 -2.99 4.05 -29.20
CA LYS A 9 -2.93 3.65 -27.79
C LYS A 9 -1.85 4.41 -27.02
N LYS A 10 -0.67 4.62 -27.63
CA LYS A 10 0.43 5.39 -27.05
C LYS A 10 0.02 6.83 -26.77
N VAL A 11 -0.66 7.47 -27.73
CA VAL A 11 -1.18 8.83 -27.54
C VAL A 11 -2.14 8.88 -26.34
N HIS A 12 -3.05 7.90 -26.20
CA HIS A 12 -4.00 7.87 -25.09
C HIS A 12 -3.32 7.65 -23.73
N ILE A 13 -2.23 6.86 -23.68
CA ILE A 13 -1.42 6.74 -22.45
C ILE A 13 -0.84 8.11 -22.06
N VAL A 14 -0.23 8.81 -23.00
CA VAL A 14 0.35 10.13 -22.75
C VAL A 14 -0.73 11.11 -22.31
N MET A 15 -1.87 11.15 -23.00
CA MET A 15 -3.00 12.02 -22.63
C MET A 15 -3.50 11.70 -21.21
N LEU A 16 -3.68 10.42 -20.88
CA LEU A 16 -4.15 10.01 -19.54
C LEU A 16 -3.17 10.45 -18.45
N LEU A 17 -1.86 10.21 -18.62
CA LEU A 17 -0.84 10.63 -17.67
C LEU A 17 -0.78 12.15 -17.54
N SER A 18 -0.91 12.89 -18.65
CA SER A 18 -0.98 14.35 -18.64
C SER A 18 -2.22 14.88 -17.90
N LEU A 19 -3.38 14.25 -18.10
CA LEU A 19 -4.61 14.62 -17.38
C LEU A 19 -4.48 14.36 -15.87
N VAL A 20 -3.90 13.23 -15.48
CA VAL A 20 -3.64 12.94 -14.07
C VAL A 20 -2.66 13.94 -13.47
N PHE A 21 -1.58 14.27 -14.19
CA PHE A 21 -0.61 15.29 -13.76
C PHE A 21 -1.24 16.65 -13.55
N ILE A 22 -1.99 17.13 -14.55
CA ILE A 22 -2.66 18.44 -14.48
C ILE A 22 -3.71 18.45 -13.38
N GLY A 23 -4.52 17.40 -13.27
CA GLY A 23 -5.52 17.27 -12.21
C GLY A 23 -4.88 17.26 -10.81
N SER A 24 -3.78 16.51 -10.64
CA SER A 24 -3.01 16.52 -9.39
C SER A 24 -2.44 17.92 -9.09
N LEU A 25 -1.90 18.60 -10.09
CA LEU A 25 -1.35 19.94 -9.92
C LEU A 25 -2.45 20.96 -9.53
N ILE A 26 -3.64 20.84 -10.09
CA ILE A 26 -4.81 21.65 -9.70
C ILE A 26 -5.16 21.40 -8.23
N VAL A 27 -5.30 20.16 -7.80
CA VAL A 27 -5.59 19.83 -6.39
C VAL A 27 -4.48 20.37 -5.48
N LEU A 28 -3.22 20.13 -5.80
CA LEU A 28 -2.09 20.58 -5.00
C LEU A 28 -1.95 22.11 -4.97
N SER A 29 -2.53 22.84 -5.93
CA SER A 29 -2.53 24.31 -5.91
C SER A 29 -3.32 24.92 -4.75
N PHE A 30 -4.28 24.16 -4.20
CA PHE A 30 -5.06 24.53 -3.01
C PHE A 30 -4.38 24.14 -1.69
N ILE A 31 -3.34 23.31 -1.74
CA ILE A 31 -2.64 22.85 -0.54
C ILE A 31 -1.61 23.90 -0.13
N GLY A 32 -1.71 24.34 1.12
CA GLY A 32 -0.76 25.21 1.81
C GLY A 32 0.01 24.47 2.89
N TYR A 33 0.82 25.22 3.63
CA TYR A 33 1.47 24.69 4.84
C TYR A 33 0.43 24.50 5.93
N SER A 34 0.46 23.34 6.60
CA SER A 34 -0.39 23.04 7.74
C SER A 34 0.30 23.40 9.05
N ASP A 35 -0.49 23.61 10.09
CA ASP A 35 0.04 23.72 11.46
C ASP A 35 0.72 22.43 11.91
N GLY A 36 1.62 22.52 12.88
CA GLY A 36 2.36 21.37 13.40
C GLY A 36 3.65 21.09 12.62
N ASP A 37 3.74 19.94 11.93
CA ASP A 37 5.01 19.53 11.29
C ASP A 37 5.48 20.50 10.21
N ASP A 38 4.59 21.05 9.36
CA ASP A 38 5.01 21.95 8.29
C ASP A 38 5.56 23.27 8.86
N THR A 39 4.93 23.83 9.88
CA THR A 39 5.43 25.05 10.55
C THR A 39 6.77 24.80 11.25
N PHE A 40 6.92 23.63 11.88
CA PHE A 40 8.20 23.21 12.44
C PHE A 40 9.30 23.16 11.38
N PHE A 41 9.05 22.55 10.23
CA PHE A 41 10.06 22.47 9.16
C PHE A 41 10.37 23.82 8.54
N LEU A 42 9.38 24.72 8.37
CA LEU A 42 9.62 26.09 7.91
C LEU A 42 10.58 26.84 8.83
N GLU A 43 10.43 26.74 10.15
CA GLU A 43 11.26 27.41 11.12
C GLU A 43 12.68 26.85 11.14
N TYR A 44 12.82 25.54 11.33
CA TYR A 44 14.13 24.92 11.55
C TYR A 44 14.96 24.74 10.27
N CYS A 45 14.34 24.42 9.14
CA CYS A 45 15.06 24.33 7.87
C CYS A 45 15.58 25.72 7.39
N GLY A 46 14.84 26.78 7.70
CA GLY A 46 15.28 28.15 7.38
C GLY A 46 16.40 28.67 8.30
N SER A 47 16.55 28.11 9.50
CA SER A 47 17.51 28.60 10.51
C SER A 47 18.84 27.86 10.50
N MET A 48 18.95 26.68 9.91
CA MET A 48 20.14 25.81 9.92
C MET A 48 20.59 25.44 8.51
N GLY A 49 21.92 25.26 8.34
CA GLY A 49 22.45 24.64 7.12
C GLY A 49 22.09 23.15 7.02
N LEU A 50 21.97 22.61 5.80
CA LEU A 50 21.55 21.23 5.57
C LEU A 50 22.35 20.20 6.40
N GLY A 51 23.68 20.31 6.46
CA GLY A 51 24.53 19.37 7.19
C GLY A 51 24.33 19.43 8.70
N GLU A 52 24.17 20.63 9.26
CA GLU A 52 23.89 20.88 10.66
C GLU A 52 22.52 20.35 11.04
N TYR A 53 21.50 20.65 10.22
CA TYR A 53 20.14 20.18 10.39
C TYR A 53 20.05 18.64 10.39
N LEU A 54 20.67 17.97 9.40
CA LEU A 54 20.66 16.51 9.33
C LEU A 54 21.36 15.84 10.51
N LYS A 55 22.51 16.40 10.94
CA LYS A 55 23.20 15.91 12.13
C LYS A 55 22.34 16.03 13.37
N TRP A 56 21.76 17.20 13.59
CA TRP A 56 20.85 17.45 14.72
C TRP A 56 19.65 16.49 14.69
N ARG A 57 18.97 16.31 13.56
CA ARG A 57 17.82 15.40 13.43
C ARG A 57 18.20 13.94 13.70
N TYR A 58 19.36 13.51 13.19
CA TYR A 58 19.85 12.14 13.37
C TYR A 58 20.15 11.83 14.85
N GLU A 59 20.76 12.78 15.54
CA GLU A 59 21.15 12.63 16.94
C GLU A 59 19.97 12.79 17.91
N THR A 60 18.93 13.57 17.56
CA THR A 60 17.88 13.95 18.50
C THR A 60 16.48 13.42 18.19
N TRP A 61 16.19 13.02 16.94
CA TRP A 61 14.81 12.71 16.57
C TRP A 61 14.60 11.48 15.69
N THR A 62 15.32 11.35 14.55
CA THR A 62 14.98 10.31 13.55
C THR A 62 16.16 9.92 12.68
N GLY A 63 16.18 8.67 12.21
CA GLY A 63 17.13 8.20 11.20
C GLY A 63 16.67 8.33 9.75
N ARG A 64 15.51 8.93 9.48
CA ARG A 64 14.94 9.09 8.13
C ARG A 64 15.64 10.19 7.34
N MET A 65 16.96 10.10 7.22
CA MET A 65 17.82 11.19 6.74
C MET A 65 17.49 11.67 5.32
N ILE A 66 16.98 10.80 4.45
CA ILE A 66 16.61 11.23 3.09
C ILE A 66 15.31 12.05 3.12
N SER A 67 14.29 11.65 3.88
CA SER A 67 13.09 12.48 4.06
C SER A 67 13.43 13.82 4.70
N GLU A 68 14.29 13.84 5.74
CA GLU A 68 14.74 15.09 6.39
C GLU A 68 15.51 16.00 5.41
N ALA A 69 16.36 15.42 4.56
CA ALA A 69 17.06 16.20 3.53
C ALA A 69 16.09 16.78 2.49
N LEU A 70 15.12 15.99 2.06
CA LEU A 70 14.08 16.44 1.14
C LEU A 70 13.25 17.57 1.78
N MET A 71 12.82 17.40 3.03
CA MET A 71 12.11 18.46 3.75
C MET A 71 12.94 19.73 3.84
N HIS A 72 14.22 19.63 4.24
CA HIS A 72 15.08 20.81 4.27
C HIS A 72 15.18 21.51 2.92
N ILE A 73 15.31 20.77 1.81
CA ILE A 73 15.40 21.35 0.46
C ILE A 73 14.08 22.00 0.05
N PHE A 74 12.95 21.32 0.23
CA PHE A 74 11.67 21.79 -0.29
C PHE A 74 11.01 22.86 0.58
N PHE A 75 11.22 22.87 1.90
CA PHE A 75 10.76 23.94 2.77
C PHE A 75 11.57 25.24 2.59
N ASN A 76 12.82 25.17 2.10
CA ASN A 76 13.60 26.31 1.70
C ASN A 76 13.36 26.76 0.23
N ALA A 77 12.61 25.98 -0.54
CA ALA A 77 12.26 26.30 -1.92
C ALA A 77 10.87 26.96 -2.00
N ASN A 78 10.54 27.50 -3.18
CA ASN A 78 9.18 27.93 -3.44
C ASN A 78 8.22 26.72 -3.43
N LEU A 79 7.08 26.84 -2.77
CA LEU A 79 6.08 25.79 -2.62
C LEU A 79 5.63 25.18 -3.96
N TRP A 80 5.66 25.95 -5.06
CA TRP A 80 5.35 25.44 -6.38
C TRP A 80 6.32 24.37 -6.86
N VAL A 81 7.58 24.38 -6.41
CA VAL A 81 8.56 23.34 -6.75
C VAL A 81 8.10 22.00 -6.20
N TRP A 82 7.68 21.97 -4.91
CA TRP A 82 7.09 20.76 -4.31
C TRP A 82 5.81 20.35 -5.05
N ARG A 83 4.89 21.27 -5.35
CA ARG A 83 3.62 20.95 -6.04
C ARG A 83 3.86 20.24 -7.37
N VAL A 84 4.79 20.73 -8.19
CA VAL A 84 5.13 20.12 -9.49
C VAL A 84 5.78 18.75 -9.32
N VAL A 85 6.75 18.62 -8.41
CA VAL A 85 7.41 17.33 -8.15
C VAL A 85 6.42 16.33 -7.57
N ASN A 86 5.59 16.72 -6.60
CA ASN A 86 4.61 15.85 -5.99
C ASN A 86 3.53 15.40 -6.98
N ALA A 87 3.07 16.28 -7.89
CA ALA A 87 2.18 15.89 -9.00
C ALA A 87 2.85 14.83 -9.90
N GLY A 88 4.15 14.96 -10.15
CA GLY A 88 4.95 13.94 -10.84
C GLY A 88 4.99 12.61 -10.09
N MET A 89 5.14 12.62 -8.76
CA MET A 89 5.15 11.41 -7.92
C MET A 89 3.77 10.74 -7.90
N LEU A 90 2.67 11.50 -7.87
CA LEU A 90 1.31 10.99 -7.97
C LEU A 90 1.04 10.26 -9.30
N VAL A 91 1.67 10.67 -10.39
CA VAL A 91 1.63 9.97 -11.70
C VAL A 91 2.60 8.79 -11.71
N ALA A 92 3.77 8.94 -11.10
CA ALA A 92 4.81 7.91 -11.10
C ALA A 92 4.38 6.64 -10.35
N LEU A 93 3.65 6.76 -9.24
CA LEU A 93 3.25 5.61 -8.42
C LEU A 93 2.35 4.61 -9.19
N PRO A 94 1.20 4.99 -9.81
CA PRO A 94 0.40 4.07 -10.60
C PRO A 94 1.15 3.53 -11.82
N THR A 95 2.02 4.35 -12.42
CA THR A 95 2.87 3.93 -13.54
C THR A 95 3.85 2.85 -13.12
N ALA A 96 4.51 3.01 -11.97
CA ALA A 96 5.45 2.03 -11.42
C ALA A 96 4.73 0.73 -11.00
N LEU A 97 3.53 0.79 -10.41
CA LEU A 97 2.72 -0.39 -10.09
C LEU A 97 2.31 -1.18 -11.34
N VAL A 98 1.92 -0.48 -12.42
CA VAL A 98 1.64 -1.13 -13.71
C VAL A 98 2.90 -1.78 -14.27
N ALA A 99 4.04 -1.10 -14.21
CA ALA A 99 5.31 -1.64 -14.66
C ALA A 99 5.69 -2.90 -13.88
N LEU A 100 5.62 -2.86 -12.55
CA LEU A 100 5.85 -4.02 -11.67
C LEU A 100 4.94 -5.19 -12.04
N LYS A 101 3.62 -4.96 -12.14
CA LYS A 101 2.65 -5.99 -12.54
C LYS A 101 3.02 -6.63 -13.88
N GLN A 102 3.42 -5.83 -14.86
CA GLN A 102 3.77 -6.36 -16.18
C GLN A 102 5.07 -7.18 -16.15
N LYS A 103 6.06 -6.78 -15.36
CA LYS A 103 7.30 -7.54 -15.19
C LYS A 103 7.08 -8.89 -14.53
N VAL A 104 6.15 -8.95 -13.60
CA VAL A 104 5.78 -10.19 -12.91
C VAL A 104 4.97 -11.13 -13.80
N LEU A 105 3.95 -10.62 -14.51
CA LEU A 105 2.99 -11.47 -15.23
C LEU A 105 3.40 -11.84 -16.66
N PHE A 106 4.16 -10.99 -17.34
CA PHE A 106 4.35 -11.08 -18.79
C PHE A 106 5.82 -11.09 -19.24
N HIS A 107 6.73 -11.44 -18.34
CA HIS A 107 8.17 -11.40 -18.57
C HIS A 107 8.66 -12.19 -19.80
N ASP A 108 7.94 -13.26 -20.23
CA ASP A 108 8.32 -14.14 -21.35
C ASP A 108 7.33 -14.15 -22.52
N SER A 109 6.37 -13.25 -22.56
CA SER A 109 5.26 -13.35 -23.50
C SER A 109 5.53 -12.59 -24.80
N LYS A 110 5.61 -13.30 -25.94
CA LYS A 110 5.56 -12.68 -27.29
C LYS A 110 4.27 -11.87 -27.51
N ILE A 111 3.19 -12.24 -26.81
CA ILE A 111 1.91 -11.52 -26.84
C ILE A 111 2.08 -10.13 -26.20
N TYR A 112 2.94 -10.00 -25.19
CA TYR A 112 3.22 -8.73 -24.53
C TYR A 112 3.76 -7.69 -25.53
N GLU A 113 4.74 -8.02 -26.34
CA GLU A 113 5.32 -7.07 -27.29
C GLU A 113 4.28 -6.58 -28.32
N ARG A 114 3.34 -7.43 -28.70
CA ARG A 114 2.27 -7.06 -29.64
C ARG A 114 1.17 -6.22 -29.03
N GLU A 115 0.78 -6.48 -27.79
CA GLU A 115 -0.34 -5.83 -27.11
C GLU A 115 0.10 -4.82 -26.04
N LYS A 116 1.39 -4.56 -25.88
CA LYS A 116 2.02 -3.75 -24.82
C LYS A 116 1.25 -2.48 -24.50
N TYR A 117 1.01 -1.61 -25.46
CA TYR A 117 0.33 -0.34 -25.20
C TYR A 117 -1.12 -0.50 -24.75
N GLY A 118 -1.83 -1.54 -25.22
CA GLY A 118 -3.16 -1.86 -24.73
C GLY A 118 -3.16 -2.31 -23.28
N MET A 119 -2.20 -3.16 -22.92
CA MET A 119 -2.03 -3.64 -21.55
C MET A 119 -1.60 -2.52 -20.60
N TRP A 120 -0.77 -1.57 -21.08
CA TRP A 120 -0.41 -0.37 -20.33
C TRP A 120 -1.61 0.53 -20.08
N LEU A 121 -2.39 0.86 -21.13
CA LEU A 121 -3.57 1.72 -21.01
C LEU A 121 -4.59 1.15 -20.03
N ILE A 122 -4.95 -0.14 -20.18
CA ILE A 122 -5.87 -0.81 -19.25
C ILE A 122 -5.29 -0.89 -17.85
N GLY A 123 -3.99 -1.18 -17.71
CA GLY A 123 -3.30 -1.22 -16.44
C GLY A 123 -3.35 0.12 -15.70
N LEU A 124 -3.11 1.23 -16.41
CA LEU A 124 -3.20 2.57 -15.85
C LEU A 124 -4.62 2.93 -15.43
N LEU A 125 -5.63 2.61 -16.26
CA LEU A 125 -7.04 2.81 -15.89
C LEU A 125 -7.39 2.02 -14.63
N MET A 126 -6.95 0.76 -14.52
CA MET A 126 -7.14 -0.05 -13.33
C MET A 126 -6.44 0.55 -12.11
N ALA A 127 -5.20 1.01 -12.25
CA ALA A 127 -4.45 1.63 -11.18
C ALA A 127 -5.15 2.92 -10.69
N LEU A 128 -5.67 3.74 -11.58
CA LEU A 128 -6.41 4.96 -11.22
C LEU A 128 -7.76 4.66 -10.56
N LEU A 129 -8.50 3.64 -11.04
CA LEU A 129 -9.74 3.20 -10.39
C LEU A 129 -9.48 2.68 -8.97
N THR A 130 -8.38 1.94 -8.79
CA THR A 130 -8.01 1.44 -7.46
C THR A 130 -7.46 2.52 -6.53
N TYR A 131 -6.94 3.64 -7.06
CA TYR A 131 -6.63 4.81 -6.24
C TYR A 131 -7.87 5.37 -5.51
N ALA A 132 -9.03 5.37 -6.18
CA ALA A 132 -10.27 5.82 -5.58
C ALA A 132 -10.80 4.89 -4.46
N LEU A 133 -10.20 3.70 -4.28
CA LEU A 133 -10.50 2.79 -3.17
C LEU A 133 -9.65 3.06 -1.92
N LEU A 134 -8.59 3.86 -2.03
CA LEU A 134 -7.79 4.24 -0.87
C LEU A 134 -8.64 5.03 0.13
N ASP A 135 -8.36 4.83 1.39
CA ASP A 135 -8.91 5.69 2.43
C ASP A 135 -8.43 7.13 2.22
N ILE A 136 -9.35 8.10 2.36
CA ILE A 136 -9.04 9.48 1.99
C ILE A 136 -8.06 10.14 2.94
N LYS A 137 -8.11 9.78 4.24
CA LYS A 137 -7.16 10.28 5.24
C LYS A 137 -5.79 9.65 5.03
N ALA A 138 -5.74 8.31 4.84
CA ALA A 138 -4.50 7.62 4.52
C ALA A 138 -3.84 8.22 3.27
N PHE A 139 -4.60 8.48 2.22
CA PHE A 139 -4.11 9.12 1.00
C PHE A 139 -3.73 10.59 1.21
N GLY A 140 -4.59 11.37 1.86
CA GLY A 140 -4.39 12.79 2.11
C GLY A 140 -3.12 13.05 2.94
N TYR A 141 -3.00 12.38 4.08
CA TYR A 141 -1.84 12.54 4.97
C TYR A 141 -0.55 11.90 4.44
N SER A 142 -0.63 10.98 3.47
CA SER A 142 0.56 10.34 2.90
C SER A 142 0.99 10.90 1.55
N ALA A 143 0.07 11.48 0.77
CA ALA A 143 0.34 11.81 -0.63
C ALA A 143 0.04 13.28 -0.99
N ILE A 144 -0.85 13.94 -0.25
CA ILE A 144 -1.29 15.31 -0.53
C ILE A 144 -0.66 16.31 0.44
N TRP A 145 -0.51 15.97 1.72
CA TRP A 145 0.17 16.79 2.71
C TRP A 145 1.67 16.89 2.42
N ILE A 146 2.27 18.09 2.59
CA ILE A 146 3.66 18.37 2.19
C ILE A 146 4.64 17.44 2.89
N THR A 147 4.70 17.48 4.22
CA THR A 147 5.57 16.62 5.04
C THR A 147 5.26 15.14 4.83
N GLY A 148 3.97 14.78 4.76
CA GLY A 148 3.55 13.40 4.55
C GLY A 148 4.00 12.83 3.20
N SER A 149 3.92 13.60 2.13
CA SER A 149 4.32 13.13 0.79
C SER A 149 5.79 12.72 0.72
N MET A 150 6.68 13.45 1.38
CA MET A 150 8.11 13.16 1.43
C MET A 150 8.45 11.97 2.35
N ASN A 151 7.60 11.69 3.35
CA ASN A 151 7.78 10.55 4.24
C ASN A 151 7.12 9.26 3.75
N TYR A 152 6.07 9.35 2.89
CA TYR A 152 5.29 8.19 2.46
C TYR A 152 5.24 8.05 0.95
N LEU A 153 4.63 9.00 0.19
CA LEU A 153 4.46 8.84 -1.26
C LEU A 153 5.80 8.64 -1.99
N TRP A 154 6.77 9.52 -1.74
CA TRP A 154 8.04 9.48 -2.49
C TRP A 154 8.86 8.22 -2.22
N PRO A 155 9.02 7.77 -0.95
CA PRO A 155 9.63 6.48 -0.66
C PRO A 155 8.89 5.30 -1.31
N MET A 156 7.53 5.33 -1.35
CA MET A 156 6.75 4.27 -1.97
C MET A 156 6.98 4.21 -3.48
N VAL A 157 7.04 5.37 -4.18
CA VAL A 157 7.38 5.43 -5.61
C VAL A 157 8.75 4.80 -5.86
N CYS A 158 9.76 5.21 -5.10
CA CYS A 158 11.12 4.65 -5.22
C CYS A 158 11.14 3.15 -4.92
N GLY A 159 10.43 2.73 -3.88
CA GLY A 159 10.31 1.32 -3.52
C GLY A 159 9.66 0.48 -4.63
N VAL A 160 8.54 0.92 -5.18
CA VAL A 160 7.84 0.19 -6.26
C VAL A 160 8.71 0.14 -7.54
N VAL A 161 9.45 1.21 -7.86
CA VAL A 161 10.42 1.20 -8.97
C VAL A 161 11.50 0.15 -8.73
N THR A 162 12.04 0.09 -7.51
CA THR A 162 13.03 -0.93 -7.13
C THR A 162 12.46 -2.34 -7.26
N LEU A 163 11.27 -2.60 -6.71
CA LEU A 163 10.56 -3.88 -6.84
C LEU A 163 10.40 -4.29 -8.31
N GLY A 164 10.05 -3.35 -9.20
CA GLY A 164 9.91 -3.59 -10.63
C GLY A 164 11.21 -4.02 -11.30
N ILE A 165 12.34 -3.39 -10.95
CA ILE A 165 13.65 -3.72 -11.49
C ILE A 165 14.15 -5.08 -10.94
N VAL A 166 13.93 -5.34 -9.64
CA VAL A 166 14.24 -6.64 -9.02
C VAL A 166 13.40 -7.75 -9.66
N ALA A 167 12.11 -7.53 -9.88
CA ALA A 167 11.25 -8.50 -10.57
C ALA A 167 11.72 -8.78 -11.99
N GLU A 168 12.14 -7.75 -12.74
CA GLU A 168 12.74 -7.92 -14.09
C GLU A 168 14.02 -8.76 -14.02
N ALA A 169 14.87 -8.53 -13.04
CA ALA A 169 16.12 -9.28 -12.87
C ALA A 169 15.91 -10.71 -12.35
N ALA A 170 14.89 -10.91 -11.51
CA ALA A 170 14.59 -12.21 -10.92
C ALA A 170 13.80 -13.11 -11.86
N PHE A 171 12.82 -12.59 -12.58
CA PHE A 171 11.87 -13.37 -13.38
C PHE A 171 12.06 -13.22 -14.89
N GLY A 172 12.70 -12.13 -15.36
CA GLY A 172 12.94 -11.91 -16.78
C GLY A 172 13.99 -12.87 -17.38
N THR A 173 13.94 -13.03 -18.71
CA THR A 173 14.88 -13.87 -19.48
C THR A 173 16.10 -13.09 -19.96
N GLY A 174 16.04 -11.75 -19.98
CA GLY A 174 17.11 -10.87 -20.43
C GLY A 174 17.96 -10.30 -19.31
N GLU A 175 19.16 -9.83 -19.64
CA GLU A 175 19.98 -9.08 -18.69
C GLU A 175 19.41 -7.67 -18.47
N VAL A 176 19.24 -7.31 -17.21
CA VAL A 176 18.87 -5.94 -16.82
C VAL A 176 20.08 -5.03 -16.96
N SER A 177 19.93 -3.90 -17.63
CA SER A 177 21.01 -2.95 -17.87
C SER A 177 21.60 -2.42 -16.56
N THR A 178 22.90 -2.09 -16.57
CA THR A 178 23.58 -1.51 -15.40
C THR A 178 22.92 -0.19 -14.96
N PHE A 179 22.47 0.62 -15.90
CA PHE A 179 21.74 1.86 -15.60
C PHE A 179 20.48 1.63 -14.75
N LYS A 180 19.65 0.62 -15.07
CA LYS A 180 18.48 0.25 -14.25
C LYS A 180 18.89 -0.20 -12.85
N HIS A 181 20.00 -0.93 -12.71
CA HIS A 181 20.47 -1.33 -11.39
C HIS A 181 20.92 -0.13 -10.54
N VAL A 182 21.60 0.85 -11.15
CA VAL A 182 21.97 2.09 -10.45
C VAL A 182 20.72 2.84 -9.98
N ILE A 183 19.70 2.93 -10.84
CA ILE A 183 18.40 3.49 -10.45
C ILE A 183 17.80 2.72 -9.26
N ALA A 184 17.80 1.38 -9.31
CA ALA A 184 17.28 0.55 -8.24
C ALA A 184 18.03 0.78 -6.92
N TRP A 185 19.37 0.89 -6.94
CA TRP A 185 20.17 1.17 -5.74
C TRP A 185 19.85 2.55 -5.16
N LEU A 186 19.79 3.59 -5.98
CA LEU A 186 19.41 4.94 -5.52
C LEU A 186 18.00 4.95 -4.95
N CYS A 187 17.04 4.35 -5.64
CA CYS A 187 15.65 4.24 -5.18
C CYS A 187 15.53 3.42 -3.89
N ALA A 188 16.30 2.34 -3.73
CA ALA A 188 16.32 1.53 -2.51
C ALA A 188 16.83 2.34 -1.30
N VAL A 189 17.91 3.11 -1.48
CA VAL A 189 18.45 4.00 -0.44
C VAL A 189 17.39 5.04 -0.06
N ILE A 190 16.77 5.71 -1.04
CA ILE A 190 15.70 6.69 -0.78
C ILE A 190 14.55 6.04 0.00
N ALA A 191 14.07 4.89 -0.45
CA ALA A 191 12.94 4.19 0.16
C ALA A 191 13.26 3.74 1.59
N ALA A 192 14.40 3.06 1.81
CA ALA A 192 14.75 2.47 3.09
C ALA A 192 15.21 3.51 4.15
N MET A 193 15.81 4.64 3.71
CA MET A 193 16.20 5.74 4.62
C MET A 193 15.10 6.80 4.79
N SER A 194 13.91 6.58 4.23
CA SER A 194 12.76 7.48 4.40
C SER A 194 11.57 6.77 5.07
N SER A 195 11.45 5.45 4.92
CA SER A 195 10.33 4.68 5.47
C SER A 195 10.79 3.29 5.88
N GLU A 196 10.74 3.01 7.18
CA GLU A 196 11.10 1.70 7.75
C GLU A 196 10.18 0.59 7.20
N GLN A 197 8.88 0.88 7.01
CA GLN A 197 7.93 -0.07 6.43
C GLN A 197 8.32 -0.44 4.99
N MET A 198 8.64 0.55 4.15
CA MET A 198 9.03 0.28 2.76
C MET A 198 10.40 -0.40 2.67
N GLY A 199 11.35 -0.01 3.52
CA GLY A 199 12.66 -0.68 3.63
C GLY A 199 12.53 -2.16 3.97
N ALA A 200 11.68 -2.50 4.94
CA ALA A 200 11.41 -3.89 5.33
C ALA A 200 10.76 -4.70 4.21
N VAL A 201 9.79 -4.11 3.49
CA VAL A 201 9.13 -4.76 2.34
C VAL A 201 10.10 -5.00 1.19
N LEU A 202 10.96 -4.03 0.86
CA LEU A 202 12.00 -4.19 -0.16
C LEU A 202 12.94 -5.34 0.19
N LEU A 203 13.48 -5.31 1.40
CA LEU A 203 14.40 -6.34 1.87
C LEU A 203 13.76 -7.72 1.85
N ALA A 204 12.52 -7.85 2.32
CA ALA A 204 11.78 -9.11 2.29
C ALA A 204 11.61 -9.63 0.85
N PHE A 205 11.23 -8.78 -0.11
CA PHE A 205 11.07 -9.17 -1.51
C PHE A 205 12.40 -9.60 -2.15
N GLU A 206 13.48 -8.85 -1.90
CA GLU A 206 14.82 -9.16 -2.37
C GLU A 206 15.30 -10.52 -1.84
N LEU A 207 15.11 -10.77 -0.54
CA LEU A 207 15.48 -12.05 0.09
C LEU A 207 14.63 -13.20 -0.43
N ILE A 208 13.33 -13.01 -0.67
CA ILE A 208 12.45 -14.02 -1.28
C ILE A 208 12.94 -14.35 -2.70
N CYS A 209 13.30 -13.35 -3.51
CA CYS A 209 13.83 -13.56 -4.85
C CYS A 209 15.17 -14.33 -4.82
N ILE A 210 16.06 -14.01 -3.88
CA ILE A 210 17.32 -14.74 -3.67
C ILE A 210 17.04 -16.19 -3.26
N ALA A 211 16.18 -16.38 -2.24
CA ALA A 211 15.82 -17.70 -1.73
C ALA A 211 15.17 -18.58 -2.80
N GLU A 212 14.29 -18.04 -3.63
CA GLU A 212 13.70 -18.76 -4.77
C GLU A 212 14.74 -19.25 -5.77
N LYS A 213 15.72 -18.38 -6.13
CA LYS A 213 16.81 -18.78 -7.04
C LYS A 213 17.68 -19.90 -6.44
N VAL A 214 18.04 -19.76 -5.14
CA VAL A 214 18.80 -20.80 -4.42
C VAL A 214 18.01 -22.11 -4.38
N TRP A 215 16.73 -22.05 -4.01
CA TRP A 215 15.86 -23.24 -3.96
C TRP A 215 15.75 -23.94 -5.31
N LYS A 216 15.60 -23.19 -6.40
CA LYS A 216 15.52 -23.71 -7.77
C LYS A 216 16.90 -24.07 -8.35
N LYS A 217 17.98 -23.99 -7.56
CA LYS A 217 19.38 -24.23 -8.00
C LYS A 217 19.77 -23.39 -9.22
N LYS A 218 19.20 -22.18 -9.35
CA LYS A 218 19.54 -21.22 -10.40
C LYS A 218 20.60 -20.24 -9.89
N LYS A 219 21.38 -19.67 -10.82
CA LYS A 219 22.37 -18.63 -10.49
C LYS A 219 21.66 -17.40 -9.92
N VAL A 220 22.06 -16.97 -8.73
CA VAL A 220 21.59 -15.71 -8.13
C VAL A 220 22.34 -14.55 -8.81
N PRO A 221 21.62 -13.55 -9.35
CA PRO A 221 22.28 -12.37 -9.91
C PRO A 221 22.98 -11.57 -8.80
N MET A 222 24.29 -11.42 -8.87
CA MET A 222 25.08 -10.71 -7.84
C MET A 222 24.55 -9.28 -7.58
N LYS A 223 24.03 -8.61 -8.62
CA LYS A 223 23.46 -7.27 -8.51
C LYS A 223 22.22 -7.21 -7.57
N ILE A 224 21.44 -8.29 -7.45
CA ILE A 224 20.33 -8.37 -6.47
C ILE A 224 20.90 -8.57 -5.06
N VAL A 225 21.96 -9.35 -4.91
CA VAL A 225 22.63 -9.53 -3.60
C VAL A 225 23.21 -8.20 -3.11
N ILE A 226 23.90 -7.46 -3.97
CA ILE A 226 24.43 -6.12 -3.65
C ILE A 226 23.27 -5.18 -3.27
N LEU A 227 22.16 -5.22 -4.01
CA LEU A 227 20.99 -4.41 -3.70
C LEU A 227 20.44 -4.74 -2.30
N ALA A 228 20.27 -6.02 -1.96
CA ALA A 228 19.81 -6.44 -0.64
C ALA A 228 20.75 -5.96 0.49
N VAL A 229 22.06 -5.97 0.26
CA VAL A 229 23.04 -5.41 1.20
C VAL A 229 22.88 -3.90 1.34
N VAL A 230 22.68 -3.17 0.22
CA VAL A 230 22.43 -1.71 0.22
C VAL A 230 21.12 -1.39 0.95
N THR A 231 20.04 -2.13 0.65
CA THR A 231 18.73 -1.96 1.32
C THR A 231 18.86 -2.21 2.82
N LEU A 232 19.52 -3.32 3.22
CA LEU A 232 19.73 -3.66 4.63
C LEU A 232 20.56 -2.59 5.34
N GLY A 233 21.68 -2.15 4.73
CA GLY A 233 22.52 -1.10 5.30
C GLY A 233 21.76 0.21 5.51
N SER A 234 20.99 0.64 4.50
CA SER A 234 20.14 1.83 4.57
C SER A 234 19.07 1.71 5.66
N PHE A 235 18.41 0.56 5.74
CA PHE A 235 17.40 0.26 6.76
C PHE A 235 18.00 0.30 8.17
N LEU A 236 19.18 -0.31 8.37
CA LEU A 236 19.86 -0.32 9.67
C LEU A 236 20.32 1.08 10.08
N ILE A 237 20.88 1.87 9.17
CA ILE A 237 21.27 3.26 9.46
C ILE A 237 20.06 4.07 9.92
N SER A 238 18.91 3.93 9.25
CA SER A 238 17.69 4.61 9.64
C SER A 238 17.15 4.12 10.98
N SER A 239 17.07 2.80 11.17
CA SER A 239 16.43 2.21 12.36
C SER A 239 17.27 2.34 13.64
N LEU A 240 18.59 2.34 13.53
CA LEU A 240 19.52 2.40 14.67
C LEU A 240 19.98 3.82 15.01
N ALA A 241 19.39 4.85 14.41
CA ALA A 241 19.73 6.24 14.71
C ALA A 241 19.48 6.57 16.19
N PRO A 242 20.41 7.28 16.87
CA PRO A 242 20.27 7.65 18.27
C PRO A 242 18.99 8.43 18.55
N GLY A 243 18.59 9.33 17.65
CA GLY A 243 17.39 10.13 17.76
C GLY A 243 16.09 9.32 17.85
N ASN A 244 16.04 8.09 17.28
CA ASN A 244 14.87 7.23 17.41
C ASN A 244 14.57 6.85 18.87
N ALA A 245 15.60 6.63 19.69
CA ALA A 245 15.42 6.33 21.11
C ALA A 245 14.82 7.54 21.86
N LEU A 246 15.34 8.74 21.60
CA LEU A 246 14.80 9.98 22.19
C LEU A 246 13.36 10.26 21.74
N ARG A 247 13.06 10.04 20.46
CA ARG A 247 11.69 10.16 19.94
C ARG A 247 10.74 9.18 20.64
N ILE A 248 11.16 7.95 20.92
CA ILE A 248 10.33 6.96 21.63
C ILE A 248 10.00 7.46 23.03
N VAL A 249 11.00 7.99 23.79
CA VAL A 249 10.77 8.57 25.12
C VAL A 249 9.76 9.71 25.06
N SER A 250 9.95 10.67 24.17
CA SER A 250 9.00 11.79 23.97
C SER A 250 7.62 11.29 23.56
N ALA A 251 7.52 10.27 22.70
CA ALA A 251 6.25 9.70 22.27
C ALA A 251 5.54 8.97 23.41
N ILE A 252 6.25 8.32 24.33
CA ILE A 252 5.69 7.73 25.54
C ILE A 252 5.08 8.82 26.40
N GLU A 253 5.85 9.87 26.69
CA GLU A 253 5.40 10.96 27.55
C GLU A 253 4.12 11.66 27.03
N HIS A 254 4.03 11.89 25.72
CA HIS A 254 2.96 12.70 25.13
C HIS A 254 1.78 11.88 24.57
N ASN A 255 2.03 10.65 24.08
CA ASN A 255 0.97 9.89 23.38
C ASN A 255 0.47 8.68 24.15
N MET A 256 1.35 7.99 24.90
CA MET A 256 0.99 6.75 25.61
C MET A 256 1.86 6.57 26.87
N PRO A 257 1.62 7.36 27.94
CA PRO A 257 2.43 7.28 29.16
C PRO A 257 2.49 5.90 29.81
N GLN A 258 1.47 5.08 29.62
CA GLN A 258 1.38 3.72 30.13
C GLN A 258 2.13 2.67 29.27
N PHE A 259 2.71 3.05 28.12
CA PHE A 259 3.31 2.09 27.17
C PHE A 259 4.37 1.20 27.78
N GLU A 260 5.23 1.74 28.64
CA GLU A 260 6.29 0.96 29.30
C GLU A 260 5.74 -0.03 30.34
N GLN A 261 4.58 0.24 30.90
CA GLN A 261 3.93 -0.61 31.88
C GLN A 261 3.19 -1.78 31.24
N LEU A 262 2.89 -1.68 29.91
CA LEU A 262 2.21 -2.73 29.18
C LEU A 262 3.10 -3.95 29.00
N THR A 263 2.59 -5.11 29.35
CA THR A 263 3.18 -6.40 29.01
C THR A 263 3.20 -6.61 27.49
N PHE A 264 4.04 -7.50 27.00
CA PHE A 264 4.07 -7.85 25.59
C PHE A 264 2.70 -8.37 25.10
N GLY A 265 1.98 -9.12 25.94
CA GLY A 265 0.65 -9.63 25.62
C GLY A 265 -0.39 -8.51 25.41
N GLU A 266 -0.36 -7.47 26.25
CA GLU A 266 -1.23 -6.30 26.11
C GLU A 266 -0.89 -5.49 24.87
N ARG A 267 0.40 -5.23 24.58
CA ARG A 267 0.83 -4.56 23.33
C ARG A 267 0.40 -5.36 22.10
N PHE A 268 0.55 -6.68 22.14
CA PHE A 268 0.10 -7.55 21.05
C PHE A 268 -1.41 -7.49 20.86
N PHE A 269 -2.18 -7.47 21.94
CA PHE A 269 -3.63 -7.36 21.88
C PHE A 269 -4.08 -6.01 21.31
N LEU A 270 -3.46 -4.90 21.73
CA LEU A 270 -3.68 -3.59 21.14
C LEU A 270 -3.39 -3.55 19.64
N LEU A 271 -2.24 -4.12 19.26
CA LEU A 271 -1.89 -4.24 17.83
C LEU A 271 -2.93 -5.02 17.05
N VAL A 272 -3.41 -6.17 17.56
CA VAL A 272 -4.42 -6.99 16.87
C VAL A 272 -5.71 -6.22 16.70
N GLN A 273 -6.18 -5.49 17.70
CA GLN A 273 -7.37 -4.64 17.59
C GLN A 273 -7.18 -3.56 16.53
N TRP A 274 -6.06 -2.86 16.59
CA TRP A 274 -5.73 -1.79 15.65
C TRP A 274 -5.60 -2.31 14.20
N LEU A 275 -4.91 -3.42 13.99
CA LEU A 275 -4.77 -4.09 12.71
C LEU A 275 -6.13 -4.51 12.12
N ILE A 276 -6.98 -5.12 12.94
CA ILE A 276 -8.32 -5.54 12.51
C ILE A 276 -9.17 -4.31 12.20
N SER A 277 -9.11 -3.25 13.00
CA SER A 277 -9.80 -1.99 12.74
C SER A 277 -9.37 -1.40 11.38
N SER A 278 -8.06 -1.34 11.10
CA SER A 278 -7.54 -0.87 9.81
C SER A 278 -8.12 -1.63 8.62
N PHE A 279 -8.11 -2.98 8.69
CA PHE A 279 -8.66 -3.79 7.61
C PHE A 279 -10.20 -3.73 7.50
N ALA A 280 -10.89 -3.47 8.59
CA ALA A 280 -12.35 -3.37 8.60
C ALA A 280 -12.87 -1.99 8.19
N ASN A 281 -12.11 -0.94 8.43
CA ASN A 281 -12.50 0.44 8.16
C ASN A 281 -11.77 1.01 6.93
N GLU A 282 -10.47 1.25 7.03
CA GLU A 282 -9.70 1.95 6.00
C GLU A 282 -9.48 1.08 4.75
N ASN A 283 -9.19 -0.20 4.94
CA ASN A 283 -8.90 -1.14 3.86
C ASN A 283 -10.10 -2.01 3.42
N ALA A 284 -11.28 -1.85 4.03
CA ALA A 284 -12.45 -2.69 3.76
C ALA A 284 -12.89 -2.67 2.29
N VAL A 285 -12.78 -1.51 1.63
CA VAL A 285 -13.18 -1.37 0.21
C VAL A 285 -12.29 -2.21 -0.70
N PHE A 286 -11.01 -2.38 -0.36
CA PHE A 286 -10.12 -3.31 -1.07
C PHE A 286 -10.51 -4.77 -0.83
N LEU A 287 -10.90 -5.15 0.39
CA LEU A 287 -11.39 -6.50 0.66
C LEU A 287 -12.66 -6.80 -0.15
N ILE A 288 -13.59 -5.84 -0.21
CA ILE A 288 -14.80 -5.90 -1.05
C ILE A 288 -14.42 -6.14 -2.52
N ALA A 289 -13.48 -5.36 -3.06
CA ALA A 289 -13.02 -5.50 -4.45
C ALA A 289 -12.35 -6.86 -4.71
N ILE A 290 -11.54 -7.36 -3.78
CA ILE A 290 -10.86 -8.66 -3.84
C ILE A 290 -11.89 -9.79 -3.82
N TRP A 291 -12.84 -9.77 -2.89
CA TRP A 291 -13.89 -10.82 -2.83
C TRP A 291 -14.75 -10.81 -4.06
N LEU A 292 -15.15 -9.62 -4.56
CA LEU A 292 -15.94 -9.50 -5.78
C LEU A 292 -15.24 -10.14 -6.99
N VAL A 293 -13.98 -9.80 -7.27
CA VAL A 293 -13.25 -10.38 -8.40
C VAL A 293 -13.00 -11.87 -8.20
N GLY A 294 -12.70 -12.30 -6.99
CA GLY A 294 -12.46 -13.70 -6.69
C GLY A 294 -13.72 -14.56 -6.84
N ILE A 295 -14.90 -14.09 -6.41
CA ILE A 295 -16.19 -14.77 -6.64
C ILE A 295 -16.44 -14.92 -8.16
N ILE A 296 -16.22 -13.87 -8.94
CA ILE A 296 -16.36 -13.91 -10.40
C ILE A 296 -15.45 -14.99 -10.98
N LEU A 297 -14.17 -15.02 -10.56
CA LEU A 297 -13.19 -16.01 -11.01
C LEU A 297 -13.62 -17.46 -10.68
N LEU A 298 -14.13 -17.70 -9.46
CA LEU A 298 -14.60 -19.02 -9.04
C LEU A 298 -15.83 -19.45 -9.85
N VAL A 299 -16.78 -18.54 -10.08
CA VAL A 299 -17.98 -18.84 -10.91
C VAL A 299 -17.58 -19.23 -12.32
N PHE A 300 -16.61 -18.53 -12.93
CA PHE A 300 -16.12 -18.90 -14.26
C PHE A 300 -15.41 -20.25 -14.26
N ARG A 301 -14.55 -20.54 -13.28
CA ARG A 301 -13.88 -21.84 -13.16
C ARG A 301 -14.88 -23.00 -13.01
N ILE A 302 -15.96 -22.79 -12.22
CA ILE A 302 -17.01 -23.81 -12.06
C ILE A 302 -17.76 -24.02 -13.37
N LYS A 303 -18.04 -22.96 -14.13
CA LYS A 303 -18.76 -23.04 -15.44
C LYS A 303 -17.91 -23.71 -16.52
N ASP A 304 -16.58 -23.54 -16.49
CA ASP A 304 -15.68 -24.13 -17.49
C ASP A 304 -15.64 -25.68 -17.40
N GLY A 305 -16.13 -26.28 -16.31
CA GLY A 305 -16.33 -27.72 -16.17
C GLY A 305 -15.04 -28.55 -16.06
N ASN A 306 -13.86 -27.92 -16.02
CA ASN A 306 -12.56 -28.60 -15.98
C ASN A 306 -12.12 -29.01 -14.56
N LEU A 307 -12.96 -28.80 -13.54
CA LEU A 307 -12.66 -29.09 -12.15
C LEU A 307 -13.17 -30.50 -11.78
N THR A 308 -12.42 -31.20 -10.93
CA THR A 308 -12.90 -32.42 -10.28
C THR A 308 -14.08 -32.10 -9.35
N GLN A 309 -14.87 -33.11 -8.98
CA GLN A 309 -16.01 -32.92 -8.07
C GLN A 309 -15.58 -32.30 -6.73
N LYS A 310 -14.42 -32.67 -6.20
CA LYS A 310 -13.87 -32.16 -4.95
C LYS A 310 -13.44 -30.67 -5.10
N GLU A 311 -12.79 -30.33 -6.20
CA GLU A 311 -12.40 -28.94 -6.50
C GLU A 311 -13.62 -28.04 -6.75
N THR A 312 -14.64 -28.56 -7.45
CA THR A 312 -15.91 -27.87 -7.67
C THR A 312 -16.62 -27.56 -6.35
N LEU A 313 -16.67 -28.55 -5.42
CA LEU A 313 -17.26 -28.33 -4.10
C LEU A 313 -16.48 -27.27 -3.32
N ARG A 314 -15.15 -27.35 -3.30
CA ARG A 314 -14.27 -26.36 -2.65
C ARG A 314 -14.49 -24.96 -3.23
N ALA A 315 -14.50 -24.81 -4.55
CA ALA A 315 -14.75 -23.53 -5.23
C ALA A 315 -16.13 -22.94 -4.89
N LYS A 316 -17.17 -23.79 -4.80
CA LYS A 316 -18.52 -23.36 -4.36
C LYS A 316 -18.50 -22.87 -2.92
N CYS A 317 -17.85 -23.59 -1.99
CA CYS A 317 -17.74 -23.18 -0.59
C CYS A 317 -17.04 -21.81 -0.47
N TYR A 318 -15.92 -21.60 -1.17
CA TYR A 318 -15.22 -20.32 -1.17
C TYR A 318 -16.07 -19.20 -1.79
N ALA A 319 -16.81 -19.47 -2.86
CA ALA A 319 -17.70 -18.49 -3.49
C ALA A 319 -18.83 -18.07 -2.54
N ILE A 320 -19.48 -19.03 -1.88
CA ILE A 320 -20.58 -18.78 -0.91
C ILE A 320 -20.04 -17.97 0.28
N ALA A 321 -18.92 -18.38 0.88
CA ALA A 321 -18.29 -17.65 1.98
C ALA A 321 -17.87 -16.23 1.54
N GLY A 322 -17.31 -16.09 0.33
CA GLY A 322 -16.97 -14.80 -0.24
C GLY A 322 -18.18 -13.88 -0.39
N VAL A 323 -19.33 -14.40 -0.85
CA VAL A 323 -20.58 -13.61 -0.91
C VAL A 323 -21.02 -13.17 0.46
N LEU A 324 -20.93 -14.05 1.49
CA LEU A 324 -21.29 -13.69 2.86
C LEU A 324 -20.43 -12.53 3.38
N PHE A 325 -19.11 -12.63 3.30
CA PHE A 325 -18.20 -11.57 3.72
C PHE A 325 -18.40 -10.29 2.93
N LEU A 326 -18.60 -10.39 1.62
CA LEU A 326 -18.89 -9.25 0.74
C LEU A 326 -20.17 -8.52 1.18
N CYS A 327 -21.28 -9.25 1.39
CA CYS A 327 -22.55 -8.66 1.80
C CYS A 327 -22.45 -7.96 3.15
N VAL A 328 -21.78 -8.59 4.13
CA VAL A 328 -21.60 -8.01 5.46
C VAL A 328 -20.73 -6.75 5.39
N ALA A 329 -19.61 -6.77 4.66
CA ALA A 329 -18.73 -5.61 4.53
C ALA A 329 -19.41 -4.44 3.82
N VAL A 330 -20.15 -4.71 2.74
CA VAL A 330 -20.94 -3.67 2.03
C VAL A 330 -22.01 -3.10 2.94
N ALA A 331 -22.76 -3.94 3.65
CA ALA A 331 -23.79 -3.49 4.59
C ALA A 331 -23.19 -2.65 5.74
N GLY A 332 -22.01 -3.04 6.26
CA GLY A 332 -21.29 -2.27 7.28
C GLY A 332 -20.89 -0.89 6.77
N LYS A 333 -20.29 -0.81 5.57
CA LYS A 333 -19.92 0.48 4.95
C LYS A 333 -21.13 1.38 4.62
N CYS A 334 -22.29 0.78 4.34
CA CYS A 334 -23.55 1.52 4.14
C CYS A 334 -24.27 1.90 5.45
N GLY A 335 -23.66 1.69 6.60
CA GLY A 335 -24.22 2.08 7.92
C GLY A 335 -25.41 1.24 8.39
N ALA A 336 -25.40 -0.08 8.12
CA ALA A 336 -26.47 -0.98 8.54
C ALA A 336 -26.48 -1.15 10.08
N THR A 337 -27.37 -0.44 10.78
CA THR A 337 -27.46 -0.40 12.24
C THR A 337 -27.65 -1.77 12.90
N ARG A 338 -28.36 -2.69 12.24
CA ARG A 338 -28.54 -4.06 12.74
C ARG A 338 -27.24 -4.87 12.88
N LEU A 339 -26.18 -4.48 12.13
CA LEU A 339 -24.87 -5.12 12.28
C LEU A 339 -24.19 -4.72 13.61
N ASN A 340 -24.48 -3.54 14.15
CA ASN A 340 -24.06 -3.15 15.49
C ASN A 340 -24.70 -4.03 16.56
N ASP A 341 -26.01 -4.32 16.42
CA ASP A 341 -26.75 -5.14 17.39
C ASP A 341 -26.20 -6.57 17.51
N ILE A 342 -25.66 -7.11 16.43
CA ILE A 342 -25.03 -8.44 16.43
C ILE A 342 -23.50 -8.42 16.61
N GLY A 343 -22.93 -7.22 16.81
CA GLY A 343 -21.51 -7.04 17.08
C GLY A 343 -20.58 -7.35 15.88
N ILE A 344 -20.99 -7.01 14.67
CA ILE A 344 -20.16 -7.19 13.44
C ILE A 344 -19.61 -5.84 12.94
N ASN A 345 -20.24 -4.73 13.31
CA ASN A 345 -19.75 -3.41 12.94
C ASN A 345 -18.64 -2.95 13.90
N LEU A 346 -17.50 -2.56 13.35
CA LEU A 346 -16.35 -2.06 14.10
C LEU A 346 -16.32 -0.54 14.28
N ALA A 347 -17.27 0.20 13.69
CA ALA A 347 -17.29 1.66 13.77
C ALA A 347 -17.31 2.18 15.23
N GLU A 348 -17.93 1.43 16.15
CA GLU A 348 -17.94 1.76 17.58
C GLU A 348 -16.69 1.33 18.35
N MET A 349 -15.85 0.45 17.77
CA MET A 349 -14.59 0.02 18.42
C MET A 349 -13.48 1.06 18.34
N THR A 350 -13.53 1.97 17.38
CA THR A 350 -12.51 3.02 17.21
C THR A 350 -12.41 3.95 18.43
N GLY A 351 -13.51 4.23 19.12
CA GLY A 351 -13.50 5.00 20.36
C GLY A 351 -12.87 4.29 21.58
N LEU A 352 -12.71 2.96 21.53
CA LEU A 352 -12.07 2.18 22.60
C LEU A 352 -10.55 2.04 22.41
N ILE A 353 -10.10 2.24 21.21
CA ILE A 353 -8.68 2.13 20.85
C ILE A 353 -7.86 3.25 21.50
N GLU A 354 -8.45 4.42 21.75
CA GLU A 354 -7.79 5.53 22.47
C GLU A 354 -7.62 5.27 23.98
N GLN A 355 -8.41 4.38 24.55
CA GLN A 355 -8.26 3.93 25.94
C GLN A 355 -7.73 2.50 25.88
N VAL A 356 -6.54 2.24 26.39
CA VAL A 356 -5.97 0.89 26.49
C VAL A 356 -6.97 -0.05 27.14
N PRO A 357 -7.84 -0.76 26.42
CA PRO A 357 -8.79 -1.64 27.04
C PRO A 357 -8.03 -2.88 27.51
N GLN A 358 -8.10 -3.14 28.79
CA GLN A 358 -7.73 -4.46 29.27
C GLN A 358 -8.65 -5.49 28.59
N VAL A 359 -8.10 -6.65 28.26
CA VAL A 359 -8.85 -7.76 27.63
C VAL A 359 -10.16 -8.04 28.37
N THR A 360 -10.18 -7.80 29.69
CA THR A 360 -11.32 -7.93 30.60
C THR A 360 -12.42 -6.88 30.44
N GLU A 361 -12.12 -5.77 29.76
CA GLU A 361 -13.05 -4.62 29.63
C GLU A 361 -13.87 -4.68 28.33
N MET A 362 -13.53 -5.60 27.41
CA MET A 362 -14.26 -5.74 26.15
C MET A 362 -15.64 -6.33 26.34
N SER A 363 -16.65 -5.66 25.80
CA SER A 363 -18.00 -6.18 25.69
C SER A 363 -18.10 -7.41 24.79
N MET A 364 -19.13 -8.21 24.96
CA MET A 364 -19.37 -9.37 24.09
C MET A 364 -19.58 -8.96 22.63
N LEU A 365 -20.13 -7.79 22.36
CA LEU A 365 -20.32 -7.27 20.99
C LEU A 365 -18.98 -6.96 20.31
N GLN A 366 -18.05 -6.36 21.04
CA GLN A 366 -16.69 -6.07 20.56
C GLN A 366 -15.91 -7.35 20.27
N TRP A 367 -15.99 -8.36 21.14
CA TRP A 367 -15.39 -9.66 20.89
C TRP A 367 -15.95 -10.32 19.61
N ARG A 368 -17.26 -10.22 19.37
CA ARG A 368 -17.88 -10.74 18.14
C ARG A 368 -17.34 -10.03 16.90
N ALA A 369 -17.26 -8.69 16.94
CA ALA A 369 -16.70 -7.91 15.83
C ALA A 369 -15.24 -8.28 15.56
N LEU A 370 -14.42 -8.34 16.61
CA LEU A 370 -13.00 -8.71 16.50
C LEU A 370 -12.82 -10.10 15.85
N VAL A 371 -13.56 -11.08 16.36
CA VAL A 371 -13.51 -12.48 15.87
C VAL A 371 -14.00 -12.55 14.43
N TRP A 372 -15.10 -11.86 14.09
CA TRP A 372 -15.63 -11.83 12.72
C TRP A 372 -14.60 -11.31 11.72
N TRP A 373 -13.99 -10.16 12.00
CA TRP A 373 -13.03 -9.56 11.09
C TRP A 373 -11.69 -10.31 11.04
N LEU A 374 -11.27 -10.93 12.14
CA LEU A 374 -10.15 -11.86 12.13
C LEU A 374 -10.42 -13.02 11.17
N PHE A 375 -11.63 -13.61 11.23
CA PHE A 375 -12.03 -14.67 10.27
C PHE A 375 -12.08 -14.14 8.83
N ALA A 376 -12.54 -12.90 8.61
CA ALA A 376 -12.57 -12.29 7.29
C ALA A 376 -11.14 -12.12 6.72
N MET A 377 -10.18 -11.68 7.55
CA MET A 377 -8.77 -11.55 7.15
C MET A 377 -8.14 -12.91 6.84
N LEU A 378 -8.35 -13.91 7.71
CA LEU A 378 -7.87 -15.29 7.47
C LEU A 378 -8.54 -15.91 6.25
N PHE A 379 -9.85 -15.73 6.08
CA PHE A 379 -10.56 -16.16 4.89
C PHE A 379 -9.95 -15.53 3.64
N THR A 380 -9.65 -14.22 3.66
CA THR A 380 -9.04 -13.54 2.52
C THR A 380 -7.71 -14.16 2.12
N LEU A 381 -6.87 -14.53 3.08
CA LEU A 381 -5.60 -15.22 2.83
C LEU A 381 -5.79 -16.51 2.03
N PHE A 382 -6.68 -17.40 2.51
CA PHE A 382 -6.96 -18.69 1.85
C PHE A 382 -7.73 -18.50 0.54
N PHE A 383 -8.62 -17.52 0.48
CA PHE A 383 -9.36 -17.15 -0.71
C PHE A 383 -8.43 -16.69 -1.84
N LEU A 384 -7.46 -15.82 -1.54
CA LEU A 384 -6.44 -15.38 -2.48
C LEU A 384 -5.61 -16.56 -3.02
N TRP A 385 -5.23 -17.51 -2.14
CA TRP A 385 -4.54 -18.71 -2.57
C TRP A 385 -5.39 -19.56 -3.53
N GLU A 386 -6.69 -19.64 -3.31
CA GLU A 386 -7.59 -20.42 -4.17
C GLU A 386 -7.82 -19.75 -5.53
N VAL A 387 -8.03 -18.41 -5.57
CA VAL A 387 -8.45 -17.70 -6.79
C VAL A 387 -7.30 -17.27 -7.70
N SER A 388 -6.12 -17.03 -7.13
CA SER A 388 -4.99 -16.45 -7.88
C SER A 388 -4.31 -17.45 -8.80
N ARG A 389 -3.80 -16.96 -9.93
CA ARG A 389 -2.84 -17.69 -10.78
C ARG A 389 -1.46 -17.69 -10.11
N GLU A 390 -0.99 -16.51 -9.71
CA GLU A 390 0.29 -16.29 -9.03
C GLU A 390 0.11 -16.41 -7.51
N LYS A 391 -0.29 -17.63 -7.06
CA LYS A 391 -0.70 -17.91 -5.68
C LYS A 391 0.28 -17.39 -4.65
N LEU A 392 1.55 -17.77 -4.78
CA LEU A 392 2.58 -17.42 -3.80
C LEU A 392 2.77 -15.90 -3.73
N LEU A 393 2.91 -15.22 -4.87
CA LEU A 393 3.14 -13.78 -4.90
C LEU A 393 1.97 -13.01 -4.29
N VAL A 394 0.74 -13.31 -4.72
CA VAL A 394 -0.46 -12.59 -4.24
C VAL A 394 -0.67 -12.84 -2.74
N THR A 395 -0.47 -14.07 -2.27
CA THR A 395 -0.58 -14.41 -0.85
C THR A 395 0.51 -13.73 -0.02
N LEU A 396 1.77 -13.75 -0.49
CA LEU A 396 2.86 -13.04 0.19
C LEU A 396 2.67 -11.52 0.17
N THR A 397 2.09 -10.95 -0.90
CA THR A 397 1.76 -9.52 -0.94
C THR A 397 0.69 -9.18 0.12
N TYR A 398 -0.33 -10.03 0.28
CA TYR A 398 -1.34 -9.84 1.32
C TYR A 398 -0.74 -9.96 2.74
N MET A 399 0.09 -10.99 2.96
CA MET A 399 0.82 -11.14 4.22
C MET A 399 1.76 -9.95 4.47
N GLY A 400 2.39 -9.42 3.43
CA GLY A 400 3.21 -8.20 3.50
C GLY A 400 2.40 -6.97 3.89
N ALA A 401 1.17 -6.81 3.37
CA ALA A 401 0.28 -5.73 3.79
C ALA A 401 -0.02 -5.82 5.30
N VAL A 402 -0.37 -7.00 5.80
CA VAL A 402 -0.57 -7.23 7.24
C VAL A 402 0.71 -6.99 8.02
N ALA A 403 1.85 -7.54 7.58
CA ALA A 403 3.12 -7.43 8.28
C ALA A 403 3.66 -5.99 8.34
N SER A 404 3.37 -5.16 7.31
CA SER A 404 3.78 -3.76 7.30
C SER A 404 3.13 -2.94 8.43
N GLU A 405 1.98 -3.37 8.93
CA GLU A 405 1.30 -2.75 10.07
C GLU A 405 1.75 -3.37 11.40
N VAL A 406 2.10 -4.66 11.41
CA VAL A 406 2.55 -5.37 12.62
C VAL A 406 3.83 -4.77 13.23
N ILE A 407 4.68 -4.13 12.44
CA ILE A 407 5.90 -3.47 12.93
C ILE A 407 5.60 -2.38 13.99
N LEU A 408 4.39 -1.85 14.01
CA LEU A 408 3.96 -0.81 14.95
C LEU A 408 3.76 -1.31 16.39
N ILE A 409 3.85 -2.62 16.66
CA ILE A 409 3.80 -3.18 18.04
C ILE A 409 4.87 -2.56 18.97
N PHE A 410 5.97 -2.10 18.37
CA PHE A 410 7.06 -1.47 19.10
C PHE A 410 6.92 0.06 19.22
N SER A 411 5.81 0.63 18.70
CA SER A 411 5.63 2.08 18.65
C SER A 411 4.60 2.57 19.67
N PRO A 412 4.96 3.48 20.57
CA PRO A 412 4.02 4.14 21.45
C PRO A 412 3.09 5.11 20.72
N THR A 413 3.32 5.34 19.40
CA THR A 413 2.52 6.21 18.55
C THR A 413 1.53 5.45 17.67
N ILE A 414 1.20 4.19 18.01
CA ILE A 414 0.34 3.35 17.17
C ILE A 414 -0.98 4.04 16.80
N TYR A 415 -1.57 4.82 17.71
CA TYR A 415 -2.80 5.59 17.48
C TYR A 415 -2.54 7.00 16.94
N SER A 416 -1.54 7.70 17.47
CA SER A 416 -1.22 9.08 17.08
C SER A 416 -0.56 9.18 15.70
N SER A 417 -0.04 8.07 15.16
CA SER A 417 0.47 8.03 13.79
C SER A 417 -0.63 8.23 12.74
N GLY A 418 -1.88 8.00 13.11
CA GLY A 418 -3.03 8.15 12.22
C GLY A 418 -3.04 7.19 11.04
N GLU A 419 -3.91 7.45 10.09
CA GLU A 419 -4.21 6.57 8.95
C GLU A 419 -3.07 6.51 7.92
N ARG A 420 -2.12 7.46 7.95
CA ARG A 420 -0.97 7.49 7.02
C ARG A 420 -0.12 6.21 7.01
N VAL A 421 -0.10 5.49 8.11
CA VAL A 421 0.67 4.23 8.22
C VAL A 421 0.03 3.08 7.44
N PHE A 422 -1.25 3.18 7.05
CA PHE A 422 -1.98 2.21 6.24
C PHE A 422 -1.74 2.38 4.74
N PHE A 423 -1.09 3.47 4.32
CA PHE A 423 -0.89 3.77 2.91
C PHE A 423 -0.15 2.65 2.16
N LEU A 424 0.90 2.07 2.75
CA LEU A 424 1.63 0.95 2.15
C LEU A 424 0.76 -0.31 2.03
N ALA A 425 0.00 -0.66 3.08
CA ALA A 425 -0.92 -1.79 3.03
C ALA A 425 -1.98 -1.58 1.92
N GLY A 426 -2.56 -0.38 1.82
CA GLY A 426 -3.47 0.00 0.74
C GLY A 426 -2.85 -0.19 -0.65
N LEU A 427 -1.59 0.22 -0.87
CA LEU A 427 -0.89 0.01 -2.15
C LEU A 427 -0.66 -1.47 -2.46
N MET A 428 -0.39 -2.30 -1.46
CA MET A 428 -0.26 -3.74 -1.65
C MET A 428 -1.60 -4.38 -2.01
N LEU A 429 -2.69 -3.98 -1.36
CA LEU A 429 -4.04 -4.44 -1.68
C LEU A 429 -4.47 -3.98 -3.09
N MET A 430 -4.15 -2.73 -3.46
CA MET A 430 -4.32 -2.22 -4.82
C MET A 430 -3.60 -3.10 -5.85
N PHE A 431 -2.35 -3.48 -5.59
CA PHE A 431 -1.59 -4.38 -6.45
C PHE A 431 -2.27 -5.75 -6.59
N ILE A 432 -2.80 -6.32 -5.49
CA ILE A 432 -3.55 -7.58 -5.50
C ILE A 432 -4.78 -7.47 -6.41
N VAL A 433 -5.58 -6.41 -6.30
CA VAL A 433 -6.75 -6.17 -7.15
C VAL A 433 -6.35 -6.12 -8.64
N MET A 434 -5.24 -5.43 -8.95
CA MET A 434 -4.71 -5.36 -10.32
C MET A 434 -4.24 -6.72 -10.84
N MET A 435 -3.65 -7.57 -9.99
CA MET A 435 -3.23 -8.94 -10.34
C MET A 435 -4.43 -9.85 -10.61
N LEU A 436 -5.45 -9.81 -9.75
CA LEU A 436 -6.66 -10.62 -9.91
C LEU A 436 -7.47 -10.22 -11.13
N TYR A 437 -7.51 -8.93 -11.48
CA TYR A 437 -8.15 -8.44 -12.69
C TYR A 437 -7.59 -9.11 -13.97
N GLU A 438 -6.27 -9.32 -14.03
CA GLU A 438 -5.67 -9.95 -15.20
C GLU A 438 -6.06 -11.43 -15.36
N ALA A 439 -6.47 -12.08 -14.29
CA ALA A 439 -6.96 -13.45 -14.30
C ALA A 439 -8.40 -13.56 -14.86
N LEU A 440 -9.17 -12.46 -14.93
CA LEU A 440 -10.52 -12.45 -15.46
C LEU A 440 -10.56 -12.78 -16.97
N PRO A 441 -11.61 -13.49 -17.44
CA PRO A 441 -11.85 -13.68 -18.87
C PRO A 441 -11.93 -12.35 -19.62
N LYS A 442 -11.29 -12.30 -20.79
CA LYS A 442 -11.35 -11.11 -21.66
C LYS A 442 -12.80 -10.85 -22.11
N GLY A 443 -13.14 -9.58 -22.33
CA GLY A 443 -14.45 -9.15 -22.85
C GLY A 443 -15.32 -8.44 -21.81
N LYS A 444 -16.63 -8.63 -21.89
CA LYS A 444 -17.64 -7.88 -21.09
C LYS A 444 -17.42 -8.01 -19.57
N VAL A 445 -16.90 -9.16 -19.11
CA VAL A 445 -16.65 -9.41 -17.67
C VAL A 445 -15.64 -8.42 -17.10
N ARG A 446 -14.54 -8.15 -17.82
CA ARG A 446 -13.54 -7.15 -17.41
C ARG A 446 -14.15 -5.76 -17.35
N VAL A 447 -15.01 -5.40 -18.30
CA VAL A 447 -15.69 -4.10 -18.32
C VAL A 447 -16.63 -3.99 -17.13
N TYR A 448 -17.47 -5.01 -16.86
CA TYR A 448 -18.37 -4.99 -15.70
C TYR A 448 -17.61 -4.87 -14.37
N TYR A 449 -16.50 -5.58 -14.22
CA TYR A 449 -15.68 -5.46 -13.01
C TYR A 449 -15.06 -4.06 -12.88
N MET A 450 -14.52 -3.48 -13.97
CA MET A 450 -14.03 -2.09 -13.95
C MET A 450 -15.14 -1.10 -13.58
N SER A 451 -16.36 -1.29 -14.13
CA SER A 451 -17.51 -0.46 -13.77
C SER A 451 -17.89 -0.61 -12.30
N SER A 452 -17.81 -1.82 -11.74
CA SER A 452 -18.04 -2.05 -10.31
C SER A 452 -16.98 -1.36 -9.45
N LEU A 453 -15.70 -1.39 -9.85
CA LEU A 453 -14.64 -0.64 -9.17
C LEU A 453 -14.87 0.87 -9.23
N ALA A 454 -15.34 1.39 -10.37
CA ALA A 454 -15.67 2.81 -10.49
C ALA A 454 -16.82 3.20 -9.54
N VAL A 455 -17.86 2.37 -9.44
CA VAL A 455 -18.97 2.58 -8.48
C VAL A 455 -18.48 2.51 -7.04
N LEU A 456 -17.65 1.51 -6.69
CA LEU A 456 -17.07 1.39 -5.37
C LEU A 456 -16.17 2.59 -5.04
N GLY A 457 -15.34 3.04 -5.98
CA GLY A 457 -14.46 4.19 -5.79
C GLY A 457 -15.24 5.50 -5.61
N ILE A 458 -16.26 5.74 -6.45
CA ILE A 458 -17.14 6.91 -6.28
C ILE A 458 -17.88 6.84 -4.95
N GLY A 459 -18.43 5.68 -4.59
CA GLY A 459 -19.10 5.47 -3.30
C GLY A 459 -18.16 5.75 -2.11
N ASN A 460 -16.91 5.25 -2.16
CA ASN A 460 -15.89 5.51 -1.16
C ASN A 460 -15.60 7.01 -1.02
N LEU A 461 -15.37 7.71 -2.13
CA LEU A 461 -15.11 9.15 -2.12
C LEU A 461 -16.32 9.95 -1.59
N VAL A 462 -17.55 9.56 -1.94
CA VAL A 462 -18.76 10.24 -1.45
C VAL A 462 -18.95 10.02 0.04
N LEU A 463 -18.72 8.81 0.55
CA LEU A 463 -18.83 8.51 1.99
C LEU A 463 -17.79 9.28 2.82
N GLN A 464 -16.62 9.56 2.24
CA GLN A 464 -15.53 10.26 2.90
C GLN A 464 -15.44 11.75 2.51
N ALA A 465 -16.39 12.28 1.73
CA ALA A 465 -16.35 13.66 1.24
C ALA A 465 -16.33 14.71 2.35
N GLY A 466 -17.02 14.45 3.48
CA GLY A 466 -16.99 15.32 4.65
C GLY A 466 -15.59 15.44 5.27
N GLU A 467 -14.84 14.36 5.29
CA GLU A 467 -13.47 14.33 5.81
C GLU A 467 -12.48 15.07 4.88
N LEU A 468 -12.69 14.98 3.55
CA LEU A 468 -11.90 15.72 2.58
C LEU A 468 -11.99 17.25 2.81
N LEU A 469 -13.18 17.74 3.10
CA LEU A 469 -13.40 19.18 3.34
C LEU A 469 -12.72 19.68 4.61
N THR A 470 -12.45 18.81 5.58
CA THR A 470 -11.73 19.19 6.81
C THR A 470 -10.21 19.16 6.66
N MET A 471 -9.70 18.54 5.59
CA MET A 471 -8.26 18.43 5.29
C MET A 471 -7.77 19.52 4.32
N MET A 472 -8.67 20.17 3.59
CA MET A 472 -8.40 21.28 2.68
C MET A 472 -8.48 22.63 3.41
#